data_fcbc8417b1e4d3f00ec1cd78084b4ebf
#
_entry.id   fcbc8417b1e4d3f00ec1cd78084b4ebf
#
_cell.length_a   1.000
_cell.length_b   1.000
_cell.length_c   1.000
_cell.angle_alpha   90.00
_cell.angle_beta   90.00
_cell.angle_gamma   90.00
#
_symmetry.space_group_name_H-M   'P 1'
#
loop_
_entity.id
_entity.type
_entity.pdbx_description
1 polymer ?
#
loop_
_entity_poly.entity_id
_entity_poly.type
_entity_poly.pdbx_seq_one_letter_code
_entity_poly.pdbx_strand_id
1 'polypeptide(L)'
;MIKAKPICETYSNGNKYWYLNGKYHREDGPAIECANGNKNWFLNGKLHREDGPAYEGADGYKEWFLNGESFSKEEWFEQLTEEQQEKVLFSSEVMV
;
A
#
# COMPACT_ATOMS: atom_id res chain seq x y z
N MET A 1 19.88 17.64 -1.12
CA MET A 1 18.46 17.97 -0.86
C MET A 1 17.86 16.96 0.09
N ILE A 2 17.13 17.43 1.07
CA ILE A 2 16.51 16.57 2.07
C ILE A 2 15.10 16.21 1.61
N LYS A 3 14.82 14.91 1.54
CA LYS A 3 13.48 14.46 1.19
C LYS A 3 12.59 14.53 2.42
N ALA A 4 11.41 15.13 2.29
CA ALA A 4 10.44 15.19 3.37
C ALA A 4 9.92 13.79 3.69
N LYS A 5 9.68 13.54 4.98
CA LYS A 5 9.18 12.24 5.45
C LYS A 5 7.74 12.39 5.93
N PRO A 6 6.92 11.36 5.75
CA PRO A 6 5.56 11.38 6.28
C PRO A 6 5.55 11.50 7.81
N ILE A 7 4.50 12.12 8.32
CA ILE A 7 4.25 12.24 9.75
C ILE A 7 3.22 11.18 10.13
N CYS A 8 3.51 10.41 11.18
CA CYS A 8 2.58 9.39 11.67
C CYS A 8 1.81 9.93 12.86
N GLU A 9 0.49 9.81 12.78
CA GLU A 9 -0.40 10.11 13.91
C GLU A 9 -1.01 8.81 14.43
N THR A 10 -0.94 8.60 15.75
CA THR A 10 -1.53 7.44 16.37
C THR A 10 -2.71 7.89 17.22
N TYR A 11 -3.86 7.25 17.01
CA TYR A 11 -5.09 7.59 17.71
C TYR A 11 -5.29 6.67 18.90
N SER A 12 -6.17 7.08 19.82
CA SER A 12 -6.41 6.34 21.06
C SER A 12 -6.94 4.93 20.83
N ASN A 13 -7.61 4.68 19.69
CA ASN A 13 -8.10 3.36 19.34
C ASN A 13 -7.02 2.46 18.74
N GLY A 14 -5.78 2.97 18.59
CA GLY A 14 -4.68 2.19 18.04
C GLY A 14 -4.47 2.35 16.54
N ASN A 15 -5.35 3.07 15.86
CA ASN A 15 -5.16 3.32 14.43
C ASN A 15 -3.98 4.27 14.20
N LYS A 16 -3.22 4.04 13.12
CA LYS A 16 -2.09 4.88 12.73
C LYS A 16 -2.30 5.40 11.32
N TYR A 17 -2.00 6.67 11.13
CA TYR A 17 -2.15 7.33 9.84
C TYR A 17 -0.87 8.08 9.50
N TRP A 18 -0.37 7.89 8.28
CA TRP A 18 0.82 8.60 7.80
C TRP A 18 0.41 9.63 6.75
N TYR A 19 0.89 10.87 6.92
CA TYR A 19 0.55 12.01 6.06
C TYR A 19 1.81 12.67 5.54
N LEU A 20 1.72 13.17 4.30
CA LEU A 20 2.75 14.03 3.73
C LEU A 20 2.02 15.10 2.93
N ASN A 21 2.30 16.38 3.26
CA ASN A 21 1.65 17.51 2.60
C ASN A 21 0.12 17.41 2.63
N GLY A 22 -0.43 16.98 3.78
CA GLY A 22 -1.87 16.89 3.96
C GLY A 22 -2.56 15.72 3.29
N LYS A 23 -1.80 14.80 2.71
CA LYS A 23 -2.36 13.62 2.04
C LYS A 23 -1.82 12.36 2.68
N TYR A 24 -2.62 11.28 2.69
CA TYR A 24 -2.11 9.99 3.12
C TYR A 24 -0.97 9.58 2.21
N HIS A 25 0.17 9.20 2.84
CA HIS A 25 1.36 8.87 2.07
C HIS A 25 2.34 8.08 2.92
N ARG A 26 2.79 6.94 2.40
CA ARG A 26 3.88 6.18 3.00
C ARG A 26 4.47 5.28 1.94
N GLU A 27 5.81 5.30 1.81
CA GLU A 27 6.49 4.54 0.77
C GLU A 27 6.92 3.14 1.21
N ASP A 28 7.12 2.94 2.51
CA ASP A 28 7.67 1.68 3.03
C ASP A 28 6.64 0.84 3.78
N GLY A 29 5.37 1.12 3.59
CA GLY A 29 4.33 0.36 4.26
C GLY A 29 2.96 0.98 4.03
N PRO A 30 1.93 0.47 4.72
CA PRO A 30 0.60 1.05 4.58
C PRO A 30 0.54 2.43 5.24
N ALA A 31 -0.14 3.37 4.60
CA ALA A 31 -0.33 4.71 5.13
C ALA A 31 -1.43 4.75 6.18
N ILE A 32 -2.30 3.75 6.21
CA ILE A 32 -3.30 3.58 7.26
C ILE A 32 -3.18 2.17 7.79
N GLU A 33 -2.92 2.07 9.10
CA GLU A 33 -2.91 0.78 9.81
C GLU A 33 -3.97 0.84 10.88
N CYS A 34 -5.04 0.08 10.72
CA CYS A 34 -6.12 0.06 11.70
C CYS A 34 -5.84 -0.96 12.80
N ALA A 35 -6.32 -0.66 14.00
CA ALA A 35 -6.13 -1.55 15.14
C ALA A 35 -6.72 -2.93 14.89
N ASN A 36 -7.77 -3.02 14.04
CA ASN A 36 -8.40 -4.30 13.72
C ASN A 36 -7.64 -5.12 12.68
N GLY A 37 -6.54 -4.58 12.14
CA GLY A 37 -5.72 -5.29 11.16
C GLY A 37 -5.88 -4.85 9.72
N ASN A 38 -6.85 -3.97 9.42
CA ASN A 38 -6.99 -3.45 8.06
C ASN A 38 -5.79 -2.56 7.71
N LYS A 39 -5.32 -2.65 6.47
CA LYS A 39 -4.17 -1.88 5.99
C LYS A 39 -4.46 -1.28 4.62
N ASN A 40 -4.08 -0.04 4.44
CA ASN A 40 -4.28 0.69 3.18
C ASN A 40 -2.97 1.36 2.78
N TRP A 41 -2.51 1.08 1.57
CA TRP A 41 -1.29 1.69 0.99
C TRP A 41 -1.70 2.89 0.15
N PHE A 42 -1.17 4.07 0.51
CA PHE A 42 -1.44 5.32 -0.22
C PHE A 42 -0.14 5.99 -0.62
N LEU A 43 -0.10 6.55 -1.81
CA LEU A 43 0.92 7.50 -2.23
C LEU A 43 0.20 8.74 -2.74
N ASN A 44 0.54 9.90 -2.18
CA ASN A 44 -0.06 11.18 -2.56
C ASN A 44 -1.58 11.15 -2.54
N GLY A 45 -2.15 10.50 -1.54
CA GLY A 45 -3.60 10.44 -1.35
C GLY A 45 -4.33 9.42 -2.22
N LYS A 46 -3.62 8.60 -2.98
CA LYS A 46 -4.24 7.59 -3.84
C LYS A 46 -3.81 6.20 -3.42
N LEU A 47 -4.76 5.25 -3.41
CA LEU A 47 -4.43 3.85 -3.17
C LEU A 47 -3.46 3.39 -4.25
N HIS A 48 -2.31 2.85 -3.80
CA HIS A 48 -1.26 2.45 -4.73
C HIS A 48 -0.28 1.50 -4.05
N ARG A 49 0.01 0.38 -4.69
CA ARG A 49 1.05 -0.51 -4.21
C ARG A 49 1.58 -1.34 -5.37
N GLU A 50 2.91 -1.41 -5.49
CA GLU A 50 3.57 -2.10 -6.59
C GLU A 50 4.09 -3.49 -6.22
N ASP A 51 4.03 -3.86 -4.95
CA ASP A 51 4.54 -5.15 -4.50
C ASP A 51 3.47 -6.02 -3.81
N GLY A 52 2.21 -5.65 -3.96
CA GLY A 52 1.11 -6.40 -3.37
C GLY A 52 -0.20 -5.64 -3.46
N PRO A 53 -1.23 -6.11 -2.75
CA PRO A 53 -2.51 -5.41 -2.74
C PRO A 53 -2.41 -4.09 -1.97
N ALA A 54 -3.08 -3.04 -2.48
CA ALA A 54 -3.07 -1.74 -1.83
C ALA A 54 -4.05 -1.67 -0.66
N TYR A 55 -5.02 -2.59 -0.61
CA TYR A 55 -5.91 -2.75 0.52
C TYR A 55 -5.85 -4.19 1.00
N GLU A 56 -5.64 -4.37 2.30
CA GLU A 56 -5.70 -5.69 2.93
C GLU A 56 -6.63 -5.59 4.13
N GLY A 57 -7.76 -6.32 4.07
CA GLY A 57 -8.67 -6.38 5.18
C GLY A 57 -8.20 -7.35 6.24
N ALA A 58 -8.63 -7.14 7.48
CA ALA A 58 -8.30 -8.02 8.60
C ALA A 58 -8.82 -9.44 8.36
N ASP A 59 -9.86 -9.57 7.54
CA ASP A 59 -10.47 -10.86 7.19
C ASP A 59 -9.78 -11.55 6.00
N GLY A 60 -8.70 -10.95 5.48
CA GLY A 60 -7.97 -11.51 4.35
C GLY A 60 -8.40 -10.99 2.99
N TYR A 61 -9.43 -10.13 2.94
CA TYR A 61 -9.87 -9.55 1.68
C TYR A 61 -8.77 -8.64 1.12
N LYS A 62 -8.55 -8.68 -0.21
CA LYS A 62 -7.47 -7.92 -0.86
C LYS A 62 -7.98 -7.22 -2.10
N GLU A 63 -7.46 -6.01 -2.34
CA GLU A 63 -7.72 -5.24 -3.55
C GLU A 63 -6.44 -4.63 -4.07
N TRP A 64 -6.25 -4.68 -5.38
CA TRP A 64 -5.04 -4.18 -6.05
C TRP A 64 -5.33 -2.86 -6.74
N PHE A 65 -4.50 -1.85 -6.47
CA PHE A 65 -4.65 -0.51 -7.03
C PHE A 65 -3.31 0.03 -7.51
N LEU A 66 -3.36 0.81 -8.59
CA LEU A 66 -2.24 1.64 -9.04
C LEU A 66 -2.80 3.03 -9.31
N ASN A 67 -2.26 4.04 -8.62
CA ASN A 67 -2.68 5.44 -8.76
C ASN A 67 -4.19 5.63 -8.59
N GLY A 68 -4.78 4.92 -7.65
CA GLY A 68 -6.20 5.02 -7.33
C GLY A 68 -7.12 4.21 -8.22
N GLU A 69 -6.59 3.52 -9.22
CA GLU A 69 -7.38 2.69 -10.11
C GLU A 69 -7.31 1.23 -9.70
N SER A 70 -8.45 0.55 -9.59
CA SER A 70 -8.50 -0.85 -9.15
C SER A 70 -8.35 -1.80 -10.33
N PHE A 71 -7.73 -2.93 -10.06
CA PHE A 71 -7.47 -3.97 -11.06
C PHE A 71 -7.68 -5.33 -10.42
N SER A 72 -7.93 -6.36 -11.23
CA SER A 72 -7.76 -7.73 -10.76
C SER A 72 -6.27 -7.93 -10.48
N LYS A 73 -5.93 -8.95 -9.70
CA LYS A 73 -4.51 -9.24 -9.40
C LYS A 73 -3.71 -9.42 -10.68
N GLU A 74 -4.27 -10.14 -11.66
CA GLU A 74 -3.62 -10.43 -12.93
C GLU A 74 -3.40 -9.16 -13.74
N GLU A 75 -4.43 -8.33 -13.84
CA GLU A 75 -4.33 -7.05 -14.54
C GLU A 75 -3.33 -6.12 -13.87
N TRP A 76 -3.37 -6.06 -12.54
CA TRP A 76 -2.43 -5.26 -11.77
C TRP A 76 -0.98 -5.68 -12.07
N PHE A 77 -0.72 -6.98 -12.07
CA PHE A 77 0.62 -7.50 -12.36
C PHE A 77 1.08 -7.11 -13.77
N GLU A 78 0.18 -7.18 -14.75
CA GLU A 78 0.50 -6.82 -16.12
C GLU A 78 0.86 -5.33 -16.29
N GLN A 79 0.35 -4.47 -15.41
CA GLN A 79 0.65 -3.03 -15.46
C GLN A 79 2.02 -2.69 -14.89
N LEU A 80 2.65 -3.59 -14.15
CA LEU A 80 3.95 -3.34 -13.53
C LEU A 80 5.07 -3.42 -14.57
N THR A 81 6.19 -2.74 -14.27
CA THR A 81 7.39 -2.89 -15.08
C THR A 81 7.98 -4.28 -14.89
N GLU A 82 8.87 -4.70 -15.79
CA GLU A 82 9.53 -6.00 -15.66
C GLU A 82 10.27 -6.12 -14.32
N GLU A 83 10.95 -5.04 -13.90
CA GLU A 83 11.66 -5.04 -12.64
C GLU A 83 10.71 -5.24 -11.46
N GLN A 84 9.57 -4.55 -11.48
CA GLN A 84 8.55 -4.70 -10.44
C GLN A 84 7.96 -6.11 -10.46
N GLN A 85 7.70 -6.65 -11.64
CA GLN A 85 7.16 -8.02 -11.76
C GLN A 85 8.13 -9.04 -11.18
N GLU A 86 9.43 -8.87 -11.44
CA GLU A 86 10.44 -9.76 -10.88
C GLU A 86 10.44 -9.72 -9.36
N LYS A 87 10.34 -8.54 -8.77
CA LYS A 87 10.28 -8.40 -7.32
C LYS A 87 9.08 -9.12 -6.74
N VAL A 88 7.92 -9.01 -7.39
CA VAL A 88 6.71 -9.69 -6.94
C VAL A 88 6.89 -11.21 -7.03
N LEU A 89 7.43 -11.70 -8.14
CA LEU A 89 7.61 -13.12 -8.35
C LEU A 89 8.62 -13.75 -7.39
N PHE A 90 9.60 -12.99 -6.94
CA PHE A 90 10.60 -13.48 -5.99
C PHE A 90 10.20 -13.23 -4.54
N SER A 91 9.03 -12.64 -4.31
CA SER A 91 8.48 -12.46 -2.98
C SER A 91 7.96 -13.81 -2.46
N SER A 92 8.25 -14.14 -1.21
CA SER A 92 7.81 -15.40 -0.62
C SER A 92 6.28 -15.50 -0.58
N GLU A 93 5.58 -14.39 -0.51
CA GLU A 93 4.12 -14.38 -0.48
C GLU A 93 3.50 -14.81 -1.81
N VAL A 94 4.22 -14.63 -2.91
CA VAL A 94 3.71 -14.87 -4.26
C VAL A 94 4.15 -16.23 -4.79
N MET A 95 5.27 -16.72 -4.34
CA MET A 95 5.86 -17.98 -4.84
C MET A 95 5.22 -19.23 -4.24
N VAL A 96 4.39 -19.07 -3.27
CA VAL A 96 3.75 -20.20 -2.59
C VAL A 96 2.50 -20.65 -3.32
#